data_442208cfa4b590b0c85abad0faa330c7
#
_entry.id   442208cfa4b590b0c85abad0faa330c7
#
_cell.length_a   1.000
_cell.length_b   1.000
_cell.length_c   1.000
_cell.angle_alpha   90.00
_cell.angle_beta   90.00
_cell.angle_gamma   90.00
#
_symmetry.space_group_name_H-M   'P 1'
#
loop_
_entity.id
_entity.type
_entity.pdbx_description
1 polymer ?
#
loop_
_entity_poly.entity_id
_entity_poly.type
_entity_poly.pdbx_seq_one_letter_code
_entity_poly.pdbx_strand_id
1 'polypeptide(L)'
;MKETKSTYQNQGGGLRFFVIVTLVAVAGAFWWLSDSPEESASSKTELVIYCAAGIRKPVEEAARLFEKEYDVEIRLDYGSSGELEGKIELELASNAPRCDVYVPADVSFVDRARSKGLTQESLLLAQFELILAASNDQNFSLESIDQLHTEGIPYGMCDEKAGAGKKTRDILSASGKWEVTKEKARVTFPRVTELAGAIQTSDNVQAGFIWDSTAKQFGLKSIPLRELKNSRSTISANITTATKNPTWALRFARYLAAPEKGSPLFEKHHFTPIQGDTWVLEPEIVFYCGGVNREAVAVALKRFQEREGCLIKTQFAGCGTIVGSIQSGQFNMPDLFMTCDVSYMAMVQPEFTEPSDVSSTRVCMLVRKGNPKNIQTLNDLARAGIGIGTTDPQMS
;
A
#
# COMPACT_ATOMS: atom_id res chain seq x y z
N MET A 1 44.59 -47.81 87.62
CA MET A 1 43.63 -46.71 87.38
C MET A 1 44.30 -45.70 86.56
N LYS A 2 44.06 -45.67 85.23
CA LYS A 2 44.53 -44.58 84.33
C LYS A 2 43.36 -44.32 83.41
N GLU A 3 42.85 -43.11 83.49
CA GLU A 3 41.81 -42.55 82.63
C GLU A 3 42.40 -42.20 81.25
N THR A 4 41.77 -42.63 80.21
CA THR A 4 42.08 -42.24 78.79
C THR A 4 41.05 -41.23 78.35
N LYS A 5 41.51 -39.98 78.15
CA LYS A 5 40.74 -38.89 77.51
C LYS A 5 40.67 -39.13 76.00
N SER A 6 39.46 -39.26 75.46
CA SER A 6 39.19 -39.29 74.02
C SER A 6 39.11 -37.81 73.51
N THR A 7 39.92 -37.48 72.51
CA THR A 7 39.85 -36.23 71.80
C THR A 7 38.98 -36.36 70.54
N TYR A 8 37.80 -35.74 70.55
CA TYR A 8 36.92 -35.60 69.37
C TYR A 8 37.44 -34.47 68.48
N GLN A 9 37.95 -34.82 67.33
CA GLN A 9 38.37 -33.85 66.32
C GLN A 9 37.14 -33.43 65.46
N ASN A 10 36.82 -32.17 65.46
CA ASN A 10 35.67 -31.57 64.79
C ASN A 10 35.98 -31.40 63.28
N GLN A 11 35.47 -32.29 62.42
CA GLN A 11 35.63 -32.26 60.93
C GLN A 11 34.50 -31.51 60.19
N GLY A 12 33.86 -30.54 60.80
CA GLY A 12 32.71 -29.82 60.23
C GLY A 12 32.98 -28.60 59.36
N GLY A 13 34.24 -28.11 59.27
CA GLY A 13 34.57 -26.83 58.62
C GLY A 13 34.68 -26.90 57.08
N GLY A 14 35.22 -28.00 56.54
CA GLY A 14 35.51 -28.10 55.09
C GLY A 14 34.26 -28.25 54.21
N LEU A 15 33.26 -28.98 54.70
CA LEU A 15 32.03 -29.22 53.92
C LEU A 15 31.15 -27.96 53.80
N ARG A 16 31.11 -27.11 54.85
CA ARG A 16 30.40 -25.83 54.80
C ARG A 16 31.08 -24.79 53.89
N PHE A 17 32.39 -24.80 53.83
CA PHE A 17 33.16 -23.92 52.93
C PHE A 17 32.95 -24.30 51.45
N PHE A 18 32.93 -25.61 51.16
CA PHE A 18 32.69 -26.09 49.78
C PHE A 18 31.29 -25.80 49.30
N VAL A 19 30.26 -25.92 50.12
CA VAL A 19 28.86 -25.65 49.79
C VAL A 19 28.66 -24.14 49.53
N ILE A 20 29.32 -23.24 50.30
CA ILE A 20 29.22 -21.80 50.08
C ILE A 20 29.92 -21.37 48.80
N VAL A 21 31.11 -21.91 48.49
CA VAL A 21 31.86 -21.61 47.26
C VAL A 21 31.10 -22.10 46.03
N THR A 22 30.44 -23.27 46.07
CA THR A 22 29.62 -23.81 44.98
C THR A 22 28.35 -22.95 44.78
N LEU A 23 27.68 -22.49 45.83
CA LEU A 23 26.52 -21.64 45.74
C LEU A 23 26.87 -20.25 45.19
N VAL A 24 27.99 -19.68 45.56
CA VAL A 24 28.49 -18.41 45.00
C VAL A 24 28.90 -18.55 43.54
N ALA A 25 29.53 -19.68 43.16
CA ALA A 25 29.90 -19.96 41.79
C ALA A 25 28.64 -20.18 40.88
N VAL A 26 27.60 -20.90 41.41
CA VAL A 26 26.34 -21.08 40.70
C VAL A 26 25.55 -19.76 40.60
N ALA A 27 25.53 -18.97 41.65
CA ALA A 27 24.88 -17.65 41.61
C ALA A 27 25.61 -16.67 40.68
N GLY A 28 26.95 -16.70 40.66
CA GLY A 28 27.78 -15.92 39.71
C GLY A 28 27.57 -16.37 38.24
N ALA A 29 27.49 -17.67 38.01
CA ALA A 29 27.20 -18.21 36.68
C ALA A 29 25.75 -17.88 36.23
N PHE A 30 24.79 -17.92 37.14
CA PHE A 30 23.42 -17.49 36.87
C PHE A 30 23.31 -15.99 36.59
N TRP A 31 24.06 -15.18 37.31
CA TRP A 31 24.14 -13.73 37.08
C TRP A 31 24.85 -13.40 35.76
N TRP A 32 25.90 -14.11 35.39
CA TRP A 32 26.61 -13.97 34.12
C TRP A 32 25.78 -14.44 32.93
N LEU A 33 24.95 -15.50 33.09
CA LEU A 33 23.97 -15.95 32.09
C LEU A 33 22.73 -15.06 32.01
N SER A 34 22.36 -14.35 33.09
CA SER A 34 21.26 -13.39 33.09
C SER A 34 21.63 -11.99 32.57
N ASP A 35 22.93 -11.66 32.60
CA ASP A 35 23.50 -10.38 32.13
C ASP A 35 24.12 -10.51 30.71
N SER A 36 23.89 -11.60 30.01
CA SER A 36 24.00 -11.59 28.55
C SER A 36 23.01 -10.55 28.06
N PRO A 37 23.45 -9.44 27.41
CA PRO A 37 22.49 -8.63 26.71
C PRO A 37 21.77 -9.61 25.79
N GLU A 38 20.46 -9.78 25.98
CA GLU A 38 19.63 -10.21 24.88
C GLU A 38 20.00 -9.21 23.79
N GLU A 39 20.86 -9.60 22.84
CA GLU A 39 20.74 -9.08 21.50
C GLU A 39 19.27 -9.30 21.21
N SER A 40 18.49 -8.25 21.43
CA SER A 40 17.17 -8.16 20.82
C SER A 40 17.50 -8.29 19.34
N ALA A 41 17.42 -9.52 18.84
CA ALA A 41 17.37 -9.76 17.43
C ALA A 41 16.27 -8.83 16.97
N SER A 42 16.65 -7.70 16.41
CA SER A 42 15.74 -6.75 15.79
C SER A 42 14.97 -7.62 14.81
N SER A 43 13.77 -8.05 15.19
CA SER A 43 12.96 -8.85 14.29
C SER A 43 12.71 -7.94 13.10
N LYS A 44 13.28 -8.32 11.95
CA LYS A 44 13.05 -7.60 10.71
C LYS A 44 11.58 -7.35 10.55
N THR A 45 11.22 -6.18 10.04
CA THR A 45 9.82 -5.91 9.71
C THR A 45 9.40 -6.88 8.62
N GLU A 46 8.41 -7.74 8.90
CA GLU A 46 7.82 -8.64 7.92
C GLU A 46 6.69 -7.91 7.19
N LEU A 47 6.72 -7.93 5.84
CA LEU A 47 5.63 -7.50 4.97
C LEU A 47 5.02 -8.70 4.25
N VAL A 48 3.70 -8.81 4.31
CA VAL A 48 2.95 -9.86 3.61
C VAL A 48 2.23 -9.28 2.40
N ILE A 49 2.60 -9.76 1.22
CA ILE A 49 2.08 -9.28 -0.07
C ILE A 49 1.22 -10.36 -0.70
N TYR A 50 -0.05 -10.06 -0.96
CA TYR A 50 -0.94 -10.93 -1.71
C TYR A 50 -0.94 -10.52 -3.18
N CYS A 51 -0.35 -11.36 -4.03
CA CYS A 51 -0.08 -11.04 -5.43
C CYS A 51 -0.78 -12.04 -6.36
N ALA A 52 -1.50 -11.52 -7.36
CA ALA A 52 -2.09 -12.35 -8.40
C ALA A 52 -1.01 -13.14 -9.17
N ALA A 53 -1.24 -14.44 -9.40
CA ALA A 53 -0.25 -15.36 -9.95
C ALA A 53 0.36 -14.91 -11.30
N GLY A 54 -0.43 -14.21 -12.15
CA GLY A 54 0.05 -13.68 -13.43
C GLY A 54 1.05 -12.53 -13.31
N ILE A 55 1.17 -11.91 -12.12
CA ILE A 55 2.06 -10.77 -11.86
C ILE A 55 3.28 -11.21 -11.03
N ARG A 56 3.37 -12.48 -10.71
CA ARG A 56 4.39 -13.04 -9.80
C ARG A 56 5.82 -12.59 -10.12
N LYS A 57 6.27 -12.75 -11.38
CA LYS A 57 7.68 -12.58 -11.73
C LYS A 57 8.24 -11.20 -11.43
N PRO A 58 7.63 -10.07 -11.88
CA PRO A 58 8.16 -8.74 -11.56
C PRO A 58 8.10 -8.42 -10.08
N VAL A 59 7.02 -8.81 -9.38
CA VAL A 59 6.86 -8.53 -7.95
C VAL A 59 7.85 -9.33 -7.10
N GLU A 60 8.09 -10.60 -7.43
CA GLU A 60 9.08 -11.44 -6.74
C GLU A 60 10.52 -10.92 -6.92
N GLU A 61 10.87 -10.46 -8.13
CA GLU A 61 12.18 -9.89 -8.40
C GLU A 61 12.35 -8.55 -7.63
N ALA A 62 11.34 -7.70 -7.64
CA ALA A 62 11.34 -6.44 -6.90
C ALA A 62 11.44 -6.67 -5.38
N ALA A 63 10.72 -7.67 -4.85
CA ALA A 63 10.79 -8.02 -3.44
C ALA A 63 12.20 -8.39 -3.00
N ARG A 64 12.87 -9.25 -3.76
CA ARG A 64 14.27 -9.64 -3.49
C ARG A 64 15.25 -8.46 -3.52
N LEU A 65 15.05 -7.50 -4.43
CA LEU A 65 15.88 -6.30 -4.50
C LEU A 65 15.59 -5.38 -3.31
N PHE A 66 14.33 -5.23 -2.93
CA PHE A 66 13.91 -4.42 -1.79
C PHE A 66 14.48 -4.98 -0.47
N GLU A 67 14.37 -6.29 -0.24
CA GLU A 67 14.97 -6.98 0.94
C GLU A 67 16.49 -6.81 1.02
N LYS A 68 17.15 -6.74 -0.13
CA LYS A 68 18.61 -6.52 -0.19
C LYS A 68 19.00 -5.08 0.14
N GLU A 69 18.14 -4.10 -0.19
CA GLU A 69 18.39 -2.68 0.05
C GLU A 69 17.96 -2.23 1.45
N TYR A 70 16.96 -2.92 2.03
CA TYR A 70 16.33 -2.52 3.30
C TYR A 70 16.22 -3.71 4.25
N ASP A 71 16.24 -3.43 5.56
CA ASP A 71 16.09 -4.46 6.60
C ASP A 71 14.61 -4.85 6.81
N VAL A 72 14.03 -5.41 5.75
CA VAL A 72 12.63 -5.86 5.69
C VAL A 72 12.62 -7.28 5.11
N GLU A 73 11.73 -8.13 5.58
CA GLU A 73 11.44 -9.45 5.03
C GLU A 73 10.10 -9.40 4.29
N ILE A 74 10.05 -9.88 3.03
CA ILE A 74 8.84 -9.87 2.22
C ILE A 74 8.34 -11.29 1.99
N ARG A 75 7.17 -11.57 2.52
CA ARG A 75 6.45 -12.81 2.27
C ARG A 75 5.42 -12.63 1.17
N LEU A 76 5.55 -13.43 0.11
CA LEU A 76 4.67 -13.38 -1.06
C LEU A 76 3.70 -14.56 -1.04
N ASP A 77 2.40 -14.29 -1.00
CA ASP A 77 1.34 -15.28 -1.17
C ASP A 77 0.69 -15.09 -2.55
N TYR A 78 0.61 -16.17 -3.33
CA TYR A 78 0.10 -16.16 -4.70
C TYR A 78 -1.23 -16.87 -4.83
N GLY A 79 -2.15 -16.26 -5.58
CA GLY A 79 -3.47 -16.81 -5.84
C GLY A 79 -4.15 -16.16 -7.04
N SER A 80 -5.42 -16.45 -7.27
CA SER A 80 -6.24 -15.61 -8.12
C SER A 80 -6.65 -14.32 -7.37
N SER A 81 -6.96 -13.25 -8.10
CA SER A 81 -7.31 -11.96 -7.47
C SER A 81 -8.48 -12.10 -6.48
N GLY A 82 -9.54 -12.82 -6.87
CA GLY A 82 -10.71 -13.01 -6.01
C GLY A 82 -10.47 -13.95 -4.82
N GLU A 83 -9.61 -14.98 -4.95
CA GLU A 83 -9.21 -15.82 -3.81
C GLU A 83 -8.47 -15.00 -2.76
N LEU A 84 -7.53 -14.17 -3.20
CA LEU A 84 -6.73 -13.31 -2.31
C LEU A 84 -7.60 -12.23 -1.65
N GLU A 85 -8.54 -11.62 -2.38
CA GLU A 85 -9.51 -10.69 -1.81
C GLU A 85 -10.37 -11.36 -0.72
N GLY A 86 -10.92 -12.56 -1.02
CA GLY A 86 -11.70 -13.33 -0.04
C GLY A 86 -10.88 -13.71 1.20
N LYS A 87 -9.57 -13.96 1.02
CA LYS A 87 -8.65 -14.23 2.13
C LYS A 87 -8.47 -13.00 3.01
N ILE A 88 -8.27 -11.81 2.44
CA ILE A 88 -8.18 -10.54 3.18
C ILE A 88 -9.47 -10.30 3.97
N GLU A 89 -10.64 -10.50 3.34
CA GLU A 89 -11.94 -10.33 3.97
C GLU A 89 -12.13 -11.27 5.17
N LEU A 90 -11.75 -12.55 5.02
CA LEU A 90 -11.80 -13.54 6.09
C LEU A 90 -10.85 -13.22 7.24
N GLU A 91 -9.63 -12.82 6.94
CA GLU A 91 -8.62 -12.42 7.94
C GLU A 91 -9.09 -11.20 8.75
N LEU A 92 -9.69 -10.21 8.08
CA LEU A 92 -10.27 -9.05 8.76
C LEU A 92 -11.46 -9.44 9.64
N ALA A 93 -12.38 -10.27 9.15
CA ALA A 93 -13.53 -10.75 9.91
C ALA A 93 -13.13 -11.59 11.13
N SER A 94 -12.02 -12.34 11.06
CA SER A 94 -11.47 -13.13 12.17
C SER A 94 -10.55 -12.33 13.11
N ASN A 95 -10.41 -11.02 12.90
CA ASN A 95 -9.50 -10.13 13.65
C ASN A 95 -8.03 -10.61 13.64
N ALA A 96 -7.61 -11.23 12.55
CA ALA A 96 -6.26 -11.74 12.35
C ALA A 96 -5.68 -11.31 10.97
N PRO A 97 -5.65 -9.99 10.68
CA PRO A 97 -5.15 -9.48 9.41
C PRO A 97 -3.66 -9.77 9.25
N ARG A 98 -3.28 -10.20 8.05
CA ARG A 98 -1.89 -10.49 7.67
C ARG A 98 -1.42 -9.69 6.48
N CYS A 99 -2.29 -9.48 5.49
CA CYS A 99 -1.92 -8.83 4.24
C CYS A 99 -1.63 -7.35 4.45
N ASP A 100 -0.45 -6.90 4.03
CA ASP A 100 -0.06 -5.48 4.02
C ASP A 100 -0.32 -4.83 2.65
N VAL A 101 -0.01 -5.55 1.56
CA VAL A 101 -0.21 -5.05 0.19
C VAL A 101 -0.93 -6.10 -0.66
N TYR A 102 -1.98 -5.67 -1.36
CA TYR A 102 -2.74 -6.48 -2.29
C TYR A 102 -2.49 -6.04 -3.73
N VAL A 103 -2.04 -6.97 -4.60
CA VAL A 103 -1.70 -6.71 -6.02
C VAL A 103 -2.57 -7.59 -6.92
N PRO A 104 -3.81 -7.17 -7.21
CA PRO A 104 -4.70 -7.88 -8.12
C PRO A 104 -4.36 -7.64 -9.60
N ALA A 105 -4.88 -8.51 -10.46
CA ALA A 105 -4.64 -8.48 -11.90
C ALA A 105 -5.70 -7.67 -12.70
N ASP A 106 -6.64 -7.02 -12.03
CA ASP A 106 -7.65 -6.18 -12.69
C ASP A 106 -8.21 -5.14 -11.71
N VAL A 107 -8.43 -3.94 -12.21
CA VAL A 107 -8.94 -2.79 -11.43
C VAL A 107 -10.27 -3.06 -10.75
N SER A 108 -11.13 -3.89 -11.33
CA SER A 108 -12.44 -4.23 -10.76
C SER A 108 -12.35 -4.93 -9.39
N PHE A 109 -11.25 -5.65 -9.12
CA PHE A 109 -10.98 -6.20 -7.78
C PHE A 109 -10.54 -5.12 -6.80
N VAL A 110 -9.83 -4.08 -7.28
CA VAL A 110 -9.44 -2.92 -6.46
C VAL A 110 -10.67 -2.15 -6.01
N ASP A 111 -11.57 -1.81 -6.93
CA ASP A 111 -12.79 -1.07 -6.64
C ASP A 111 -13.69 -1.84 -5.66
N ARG A 112 -13.79 -3.16 -5.84
CA ARG A 112 -14.54 -4.02 -4.94
C ARG A 112 -13.90 -4.12 -3.55
N ALA A 113 -12.59 -4.30 -3.45
CA ALA A 113 -11.87 -4.31 -2.18
C ALA A 113 -12.01 -2.98 -1.45
N ARG A 114 -11.92 -1.85 -2.17
CA ARG A 114 -12.10 -0.51 -1.62
C ARG A 114 -13.54 -0.30 -1.12
N SER A 115 -14.55 -0.71 -1.90
CA SER A 115 -15.96 -0.59 -1.50
C SER A 115 -16.31 -1.39 -0.25
N LYS A 116 -15.58 -2.48 0.01
CA LYS A 116 -15.67 -3.29 1.24
C LYS A 116 -14.80 -2.75 2.39
N GLY A 117 -14.06 -1.66 2.20
CA GLY A 117 -13.14 -1.11 3.18
C GLY A 117 -11.91 -1.98 3.45
N LEU A 118 -11.52 -2.88 2.53
CA LEU A 118 -10.36 -3.75 2.69
C LEU A 118 -9.04 -3.08 2.33
N THR A 119 -9.08 -2.08 1.43
CA THR A 119 -7.91 -1.33 0.96
C THR A 119 -8.19 0.17 0.97
N GLN A 120 -7.14 0.97 1.04
CA GLN A 120 -7.23 2.42 1.04
C GLN A 120 -6.38 3.06 -0.07
N GLU A 121 -5.06 3.18 0.06
CA GLU A 121 -4.20 3.75 -0.98
C GLU A 121 -3.99 2.75 -2.11
N SER A 122 -3.86 3.28 -3.34
CA SER A 122 -3.65 2.49 -4.54
C SER A 122 -2.63 3.18 -5.45
N LEU A 123 -1.52 2.51 -5.74
CA LEU A 123 -0.48 2.98 -6.64
C LEU A 123 -0.51 2.17 -7.93
N LEU A 124 -0.61 2.84 -9.07
CA LEU A 124 -0.60 2.20 -10.38
C LEU A 124 0.82 1.71 -10.72
N LEU A 125 0.91 0.50 -11.26
CA LEU A 125 2.19 -0.14 -11.56
C LEU A 125 2.42 -0.34 -13.06
N ALA A 126 1.50 -1.03 -13.72
CA ALA A 126 1.64 -1.43 -15.10
C ALA A 126 0.29 -1.75 -15.74
N GLN A 127 0.31 -1.99 -17.05
CA GLN A 127 -0.81 -2.45 -17.85
C GLN A 127 -0.46 -3.71 -18.61
N PHE A 128 -1.46 -4.47 -18.99
CA PHE A 128 -1.39 -5.63 -19.88
C PHE A 128 -2.73 -5.80 -20.60
N GLU A 129 -2.80 -6.70 -21.56
CA GLU A 129 -3.98 -6.89 -22.39
C GLU A 129 -4.44 -8.35 -22.33
N LEU A 130 -5.76 -8.56 -22.32
CA LEU A 130 -6.33 -9.88 -22.46
C LEU A 130 -6.26 -10.28 -23.94
N ILE A 131 -5.73 -11.45 -24.23
CA ILE A 131 -5.61 -12.01 -25.57
C ILE A 131 -6.17 -13.44 -25.61
N LEU A 132 -6.45 -13.94 -26.80
CA LEU A 132 -6.46 -15.37 -27.03
C LEU A 132 -5.01 -15.80 -27.33
N ALA A 133 -4.47 -16.73 -26.54
CA ALA A 133 -3.15 -17.28 -26.77
C ALA A 133 -3.25 -18.73 -27.24
N ALA A 134 -2.25 -19.17 -28.01
CA ALA A 134 -2.10 -20.55 -28.43
C ALA A 134 -0.63 -20.98 -28.42
N SER A 135 -0.37 -22.29 -28.45
CA SER A 135 0.96 -22.82 -28.65
C SER A 135 1.51 -22.45 -30.04
N ASN A 136 2.84 -22.30 -30.16
CA ASN A 136 3.49 -21.84 -31.40
C ASN A 136 3.34 -22.82 -32.57
N ASP A 137 3.13 -24.11 -32.32
CA ASP A 137 2.92 -25.16 -33.31
C ASP A 137 1.51 -25.14 -33.91
N GLN A 138 0.54 -24.47 -33.28
CA GLN A 138 -0.81 -24.36 -33.81
C GLN A 138 -0.88 -23.37 -34.98
N ASN A 139 -1.61 -23.71 -36.03
CA ASN A 139 -1.65 -22.96 -37.30
C ASN A 139 -3.08 -22.50 -37.66
N PHE A 140 -3.88 -22.04 -36.65
CA PHE A 140 -5.16 -21.43 -36.95
C PHE A 140 -5.07 -19.89 -37.00
N SER A 141 -5.84 -19.30 -37.90
CA SER A 141 -5.95 -17.85 -38.09
C SER A 141 -7.36 -17.43 -37.78
N LEU A 142 -7.57 -16.82 -36.60
CA LEU A 142 -8.87 -16.42 -36.11
C LEU A 142 -8.94 -14.89 -36.02
N GLU A 143 -10.09 -14.34 -36.42
CA GLU A 143 -10.39 -12.91 -36.31
C GLU A 143 -11.51 -12.60 -35.29
N SER A 144 -12.26 -13.63 -34.88
CA SER A 144 -13.39 -13.47 -33.97
C SER A 144 -13.65 -14.70 -33.10
N ILE A 145 -14.39 -14.49 -32.01
CA ILE A 145 -14.90 -15.57 -31.14
C ILE A 145 -15.79 -16.54 -31.90
N ASP A 146 -16.57 -16.06 -32.89
CA ASP A 146 -17.45 -16.94 -33.66
C ASP A 146 -16.66 -17.96 -34.48
N GLN A 147 -15.50 -17.55 -35.06
CA GLN A 147 -14.61 -18.48 -35.75
C GLN A 147 -13.98 -19.50 -34.80
N LEU A 148 -13.56 -19.08 -33.57
CA LEU A 148 -13.08 -20.02 -32.57
C LEU A 148 -14.09 -21.13 -32.27
N HIS A 149 -15.37 -20.76 -32.21
CA HIS A 149 -16.46 -21.72 -31.98
C HIS A 149 -16.81 -22.58 -33.21
N THR A 150 -16.72 -22.03 -34.41
CA THR A 150 -17.10 -22.72 -35.66
C THR A 150 -16.00 -23.72 -36.08
N GLU A 151 -14.74 -23.37 -35.87
CA GLU A 151 -13.59 -24.25 -36.16
C GLU A 151 -13.42 -25.35 -35.10
N GLY A 152 -14.17 -25.29 -34.01
CA GLY A 152 -14.17 -26.30 -32.94
C GLY A 152 -12.82 -26.43 -32.20
N ILE A 153 -12.01 -25.37 -32.18
CA ILE A 153 -10.72 -25.37 -31.52
C ILE A 153 -10.89 -25.55 -30.01
N PRO A 154 -10.24 -26.57 -29.41
CA PRO A 154 -10.35 -26.78 -27.96
C PRO A 154 -9.62 -25.69 -27.18
N TYR A 155 -10.35 -24.98 -26.33
CA TYR A 155 -9.78 -23.90 -25.52
C TYR A 155 -10.14 -24.02 -24.06
N GLY A 156 -9.28 -23.43 -23.23
CA GLY A 156 -9.50 -23.23 -21.81
C GLY A 156 -9.81 -21.78 -21.43
N MET A 157 -10.38 -21.61 -20.25
CA MET A 157 -10.68 -20.31 -19.66
C MET A 157 -10.16 -20.25 -18.21
N CYS A 158 -10.06 -19.04 -17.68
CA CYS A 158 -9.90 -18.88 -16.25
C CYS A 158 -11.25 -18.74 -15.54
N ASP A 159 -11.31 -19.18 -14.29
CA ASP A 159 -12.43 -18.90 -13.39
C ASP A 159 -12.65 -17.39 -13.24
N GLU A 160 -13.89 -16.97 -13.01
CA GLU A 160 -14.26 -15.56 -12.84
C GLU A 160 -13.64 -14.89 -11.59
N LYS A 161 -13.11 -15.69 -10.65
CA LYS A 161 -12.31 -15.20 -9.54
C LYS A 161 -10.89 -14.79 -9.97
N ALA A 162 -10.40 -15.29 -11.10
CA ALA A 162 -9.17 -14.84 -11.69
C ALA A 162 -9.37 -13.56 -12.52
N GLY A 163 -8.41 -12.64 -12.49
CA GLY A 163 -8.49 -11.39 -13.27
C GLY A 163 -8.75 -11.61 -14.76
N ALA A 164 -8.03 -12.57 -15.39
CA ALA A 164 -8.25 -12.92 -16.79
C ALA A 164 -9.66 -13.47 -17.05
N GLY A 165 -10.19 -14.34 -16.18
CA GLY A 165 -11.53 -14.91 -16.31
C GLY A 165 -12.61 -13.83 -16.16
N LYS A 166 -12.50 -12.97 -15.16
CA LYS A 166 -13.41 -11.84 -14.98
C LYS A 166 -13.40 -10.90 -16.19
N LYS A 167 -12.21 -10.52 -16.67
CA LYS A 167 -12.07 -9.65 -17.84
C LYS A 167 -12.66 -10.29 -19.10
N THR A 168 -12.44 -11.59 -19.29
CA THR A 168 -13.06 -12.37 -20.39
C THR A 168 -14.58 -12.30 -20.32
N ARG A 169 -15.14 -12.56 -19.14
CA ARG A 169 -16.59 -12.47 -18.93
C ARG A 169 -17.13 -11.07 -19.27
N ASP A 170 -16.51 -10.04 -18.72
CA ASP A 170 -16.98 -8.67 -18.86
C ASP A 170 -17.00 -8.23 -20.34
N ILE A 171 -15.94 -8.54 -21.11
CA ILE A 171 -15.84 -8.23 -22.52
C ILE A 171 -16.86 -9.05 -23.35
N LEU A 172 -16.94 -10.34 -23.12
CA LEU A 172 -17.81 -11.21 -23.90
C LEU A 172 -19.29 -11.06 -23.54
N SER A 173 -19.61 -10.66 -22.32
CA SER A 173 -20.98 -10.31 -21.92
C SER A 173 -21.46 -9.06 -22.64
N ALA A 174 -20.61 -8.05 -22.81
CA ALA A 174 -20.93 -6.84 -23.56
C ALA A 174 -21.26 -7.11 -25.04
N SER A 175 -20.72 -8.18 -25.60
CA SER A 175 -20.99 -8.64 -26.98
C SER A 175 -22.00 -9.78 -27.06
N GLY A 176 -22.62 -10.19 -25.95
CA GLY A 176 -23.58 -11.29 -25.88
C GLY A 176 -22.99 -12.69 -26.14
N LYS A 177 -21.68 -12.84 -26.08
CA LYS A 177 -20.97 -14.09 -26.42
C LYS A 177 -20.50 -14.91 -25.21
N TRP A 178 -20.69 -14.40 -23.99
CA TRP A 178 -20.16 -15.02 -22.78
C TRP A 178 -20.68 -16.45 -22.55
N GLU A 179 -21.97 -16.64 -22.52
CA GLU A 179 -22.59 -17.94 -22.16
C GLU A 179 -22.16 -19.05 -23.14
N VAL A 180 -22.19 -18.77 -24.44
CA VAL A 180 -21.74 -19.73 -25.47
C VAL A 180 -20.27 -20.04 -25.36
N THR A 181 -19.44 -19.02 -25.07
CA THR A 181 -18.01 -19.21 -24.91
C THR A 181 -17.71 -20.02 -23.65
N LYS A 182 -18.42 -19.77 -22.57
CA LYS A 182 -18.28 -20.52 -21.32
C LYS A 182 -18.68 -21.99 -21.49
N GLU A 183 -19.80 -22.25 -22.15
CA GLU A 183 -20.31 -23.61 -22.41
C GLU A 183 -19.37 -24.44 -23.28
N LYS A 184 -18.75 -23.81 -24.29
CA LYS A 184 -17.85 -24.48 -25.24
C LYS A 184 -16.42 -24.63 -24.70
N ALA A 185 -16.06 -23.99 -23.60
CA ALA A 185 -14.73 -24.14 -22.99
C ALA A 185 -14.51 -25.58 -22.50
N ARG A 186 -13.39 -26.20 -22.85
CA ARG A 186 -13.05 -27.57 -22.47
C ARG A 186 -12.78 -27.69 -20.96
N VAL A 187 -12.16 -26.67 -20.37
CA VAL A 187 -11.75 -26.67 -18.98
C VAL A 187 -11.62 -25.24 -18.46
N THR A 188 -11.90 -25.06 -17.17
CA THR A 188 -11.72 -23.80 -16.45
C THR A 188 -10.62 -23.96 -15.42
N PHE A 189 -9.66 -23.03 -15.39
CA PHE A 189 -8.53 -23.02 -14.48
C PHE A 189 -8.67 -21.91 -13.42
N PRO A 190 -8.28 -22.17 -12.18
CA PRO A 190 -8.35 -21.16 -11.12
C PRO A 190 -7.32 -20.02 -11.33
N ARG A 191 -6.23 -20.26 -12.07
CA ARG A 191 -5.14 -19.30 -12.28
C ARG A 191 -4.71 -19.23 -13.73
N VAL A 192 -4.36 -18.02 -14.17
CA VAL A 192 -3.89 -17.77 -15.56
C VAL A 192 -2.59 -18.51 -15.91
N THR A 193 -1.72 -18.73 -14.93
CA THR A 193 -0.47 -19.46 -15.13
C THR A 193 -0.68 -20.97 -15.34
N GLU A 194 -1.72 -21.54 -14.73
CA GLU A 194 -2.11 -22.93 -14.93
C GLU A 194 -2.72 -23.13 -16.33
N LEU A 195 -3.58 -22.20 -16.78
CA LEU A 195 -4.10 -22.21 -18.15
C LEU A 195 -2.96 -22.05 -19.18
N ALA A 196 -2.03 -21.12 -18.95
CA ALA A 196 -0.88 -20.95 -19.85
C ALA A 196 -0.01 -22.21 -19.94
N GLY A 197 0.24 -22.89 -18.82
CA GLY A 197 0.93 -24.17 -18.78
C GLY A 197 0.16 -25.27 -19.54
N ALA A 198 -1.17 -25.34 -19.40
CA ALA A 198 -2.00 -26.29 -20.12
C ALA A 198 -1.98 -26.06 -21.65
N ILE A 199 -2.03 -24.81 -22.10
CA ILE A 199 -1.89 -24.46 -23.54
C ILE A 199 -0.53 -24.91 -24.09
N GLN A 200 0.52 -24.85 -23.29
CA GLN A 200 1.88 -25.21 -23.69
C GLN A 200 2.09 -26.73 -23.80
N THR A 201 1.38 -27.53 -22.96
CA THR A 201 1.73 -28.93 -22.73
C THR A 201 0.62 -29.94 -23.04
N SER A 202 -0.60 -29.48 -23.34
CA SER A 202 -1.78 -30.37 -23.49
C SER A 202 -2.49 -30.18 -24.81
N ASP A 203 -2.64 -31.26 -25.56
CA ASP A 203 -3.44 -31.28 -26.81
C ASP A 203 -4.93 -30.99 -26.60
N ASN A 204 -5.43 -31.17 -25.37
CA ASN A 204 -6.82 -30.90 -25.03
C ASN A 204 -7.14 -29.41 -24.85
N VAL A 205 -6.09 -28.55 -24.74
CA VAL A 205 -6.24 -27.10 -24.59
C VAL A 205 -5.24 -26.42 -25.55
N GLN A 206 -5.69 -26.16 -26.77
CA GLN A 206 -4.84 -25.58 -27.82
C GLN A 206 -4.80 -24.06 -27.78
N ALA A 207 -5.82 -23.43 -27.16
CA ALA A 207 -5.92 -21.98 -26.99
C ALA A 207 -6.52 -21.61 -25.62
N GLY A 208 -6.40 -20.34 -25.24
CA GLY A 208 -7.03 -19.85 -24.00
C GLY A 208 -6.93 -18.34 -23.85
N PHE A 209 -7.87 -17.79 -23.06
CA PHE A 209 -7.93 -16.37 -22.77
C PHE A 209 -7.01 -16.05 -21.58
N ILE A 210 -5.85 -15.45 -21.87
CA ILE A 210 -4.82 -15.11 -20.89
C ILE A 210 -4.28 -13.70 -21.13
N TRP A 211 -3.47 -13.21 -20.22
CA TRP A 211 -2.76 -11.93 -20.37
C TRP A 211 -1.61 -12.06 -21.39
N ASP A 212 -1.38 -11.04 -22.18
CA ASP A 212 -0.30 -10.96 -23.18
C ASP A 212 1.08 -11.13 -22.55
N SER A 213 1.31 -10.54 -21.37
CA SER A 213 2.53 -10.72 -20.59
C SER A 213 2.72 -12.17 -20.15
N THR A 214 1.66 -12.86 -19.73
CA THR A 214 1.70 -14.28 -19.38
C THR A 214 1.99 -15.13 -20.62
N ALA A 215 1.34 -14.85 -21.74
CA ALA A 215 1.60 -15.54 -23.00
C ALA A 215 3.09 -15.47 -23.40
N LYS A 216 3.68 -14.28 -23.39
CA LYS A 216 5.11 -14.06 -23.67
C LYS A 216 6.01 -14.82 -22.69
N GLN A 217 5.68 -14.83 -21.40
CA GLN A 217 6.44 -15.55 -20.36
C GLN A 217 6.44 -17.08 -20.54
N PHE A 218 5.38 -17.62 -21.16
CA PHE A 218 5.23 -19.05 -21.46
C PHE A 218 5.58 -19.39 -22.91
N GLY A 219 6.07 -18.43 -23.71
CA GLY A 219 6.43 -18.65 -25.10
C GLY A 219 5.23 -19.00 -26.00
N LEU A 220 4.04 -18.49 -25.67
CA LEU A 220 2.83 -18.67 -26.45
C LEU A 220 2.63 -17.51 -27.43
N LYS A 221 1.98 -17.77 -28.55
CA LYS A 221 1.63 -16.73 -29.52
C LYS A 221 0.27 -16.12 -29.23
N SER A 222 0.13 -14.83 -29.52
CA SER A 222 -1.12 -14.10 -29.48
C SER A 222 -1.92 -14.28 -30.78
N ILE A 223 -3.22 -14.50 -30.62
CA ILE A 223 -4.19 -14.53 -31.72
C ILE A 223 -5.09 -13.31 -31.56
N PRO A 224 -5.02 -12.34 -32.49
CA PRO A 224 -5.81 -11.13 -32.40
C PRO A 224 -7.28 -11.40 -32.70
N LEU A 225 -8.16 -11.17 -31.72
CA LEU A 225 -9.61 -11.23 -31.92
C LEU A 225 -10.20 -9.82 -31.84
N ARG A 226 -11.15 -9.51 -32.73
CA ARG A 226 -11.79 -8.18 -32.77
C ARG A 226 -12.50 -7.82 -31.47
N GLU A 227 -13.03 -8.79 -30.75
CA GLU A 227 -13.71 -8.62 -29.47
C GLU A 227 -12.73 -8.20 -28.35
N LEU A 228 -11.45 -8.48 -28.48
CA LEU A 228 -10.43 -8.21 -27.48
C LEU A 228 -9.60 -6.93 -27.74
N LYS A 229 -9.95 -6.13 -28.75
CA LYS A 229 -9.15 -4.96 -29.16
C LYS A 229 -8.91 -3.91 -28.05
N ASN A 230 -9.79 -3.79 -27.07
CA ASN A 230 -9.68 -2.82 -25.97
C ASN A 230 -9.69 -3.55 -24.62
N SER A 231 -8.99 -4.65 -24.54
CA SER A 231 -8.98 -5.56 -23.40
C SER A 231 -8.00 -5.18 -22.28
N ARG A 232 -7.44 -3.96 -22.35
CA ARG A 232 -6.42 -3.47 -21.40
C ARG A 232 -6.91 -3.52 -19.96
N SER A 233 -6.07 -3.95 -19.06
CA SER A 233 -6.26 -3.92 -17.62
C SER A 233 -5.08 -3.25 -16.94
N THR A 234 -5.34 -2.62 -15.80
CA THR A 234 -4.34 -1.92 -15.00
C THR A 234 -4.06 -2.69 -13.72
N ILE A 235 -2.79 -2.81 -13.39
CA ILE A 235 -2.26 -3.42 -12.18
C ILE A 235 -1.92 -2.30 -11.20
N SER A 236 -2.28 -2.49 -9.93
CA SER A 236 -1.92 -1.57 -8.85
C SER A 236 -1.48 -2.33 -7.59
N ALA A 237 -0.64 -1.70 -6.79
CA ALA A 237 -0.37 -2.08 -5.42
C ALA A 237 -1.34 -1.34 -4.50
N ASN A 238 -2.06 -2.07 -3.66
CA ASN A 238 -3.12 -1.52 -2.82
C ASN A 238 -2.79 -1.82 -1.36
N ILE A 239 -2.71 -0.78 -0.54
CA ILE A 239 -2.41 -0.91 0.88
C ILE A 239 -3.68 -1.35 1.61
N THR A 240 -3.58 -2.39 2.43
CA THR A 240 -4.74 -2.87 3.20
C THR A 240 -5.03 -1.94 4.39
N THR A 241 -6.31 -1.80 4.73
CA THR A 241 -6.76 -0.96 5.86
C THR A 241 -6.27 -1.48 7.21
N ALA A 242 -6.02 -2.77 7.30
CA ALA A 242 -5.65 -3.45 8.53
C ALA A 242 -4.13 -3.73 8.67
N THR A 243 -3.31 -3.20 7.75
CA THR A 243 -1.85 -3.35 7.85
C THR A 243 -1.32 -2.77 9.17
N LYS A 244 -0.38 -3.49 9.76
CA LYS A 244 0.37 -3.03 10.94
C LYS A 244 1.65 -2.28 10.57
N ASN A 245 2.05 -2.36 9.29
CA ASN A 245 3.27 -1.79 8.74
C ASN A 245 2.99 -0.81 7.58
N PRO A 246 2.10 0.20 7.74
CA PRO A 246 1.65 1.04 6.63
C PRO A 246 2.81 1.78 5.94
N THR A 247 3.78 2.27 6.70
CA THR A 247 4.97 2.95 6.17
C THR A 247 5.76 2.07 5.21
N TRP A 248 6.08 0.83 5.60
CA TRP A 248 6.84 -0.09 4.77
C TRP A 248 6.02 -0.64 3.60
N ALA A 249 4.71 -0.85 3.81
CA ALA A 249 3.78 -1.22 2.74
C ALA A 249 3.72 -0.14 1.64
N LEU A 250 3.60 1.14 2.01
CA LEU A 250 3.64 2.27 1.08
C LEU A 250 5.01 2.41 0.40
N ARG A 251 6.11 2.26 1.14
CA ARG A 251 7.47 2.26 0.58
C ARG A 251 7.62 1.16 -0.47
N PHE A 252 7.19 -0.06 -0.18
CA PHE A 252 7.26 -1.15 -1.16
C PHE A 252 6.37 -0.88 -2.39
N ALA A 253 5.15 -0.37 -2.20
CA ALA A 253 4.27 -0.01 -3.31
C ALA A 253 4.87 1.09 -4.20
N ARG A 254 5.49 2.13 -3.61
CA ARG A 254 6.24 3.17 -4.35
C ARG A 254 7.47 2.61 -5.05
N TYR A 255 8.18 1.68 -4.40
CA TYR A 255 9.33 0.99 -5.01
C TYR A 255 8.92 0.23 -6.26
N LEU A 256 7.78 -0.48 -6.23
CA LEU A 256 7.24 -1.19 -7.40
C LEU A 256 6.90 -0.25 -8.57
N ALA A 257 6.41 0.96 -8.28
CA ALA A 257 6.01 1.94 -9.29
C ALA A 257 7.18 2.78 -9.83
N ALA A 258 8.28 2.89 -9.09
CA ALA A 258 9.37 3.83 -9.39
C ALA A 258 10.14 3.47 -10.66
N PRO A 259 10.42 4.48 -11.55
CA PRO A 259 11.14 4.28 -12.81
C PRO A 259 12.54 3.69 -12.66
N GLU A 260 13.21 3.94 -11.55
CA GLU A 260 14.58 3.46 -11.27
C GLU A 260 14.60 2.12 -10.51
N LYS A 261 13.45 1.59 -10.11
CA LYS A 261 13.34 0.42 -9.24
C LYS A 261 12.46 -0.68 -9.84
N GLY A 262 11.18 -0.71 -9.49
CA GLY A 262 10.27 -1.79 -9.89
C GLY A 262 9.77 -1.69 -11.33
N SER A 263 9.54 -0.48 -11.85
CA SER A 263 8.98 -0.27 -13.19
C SER A 263 9.76 -1.00 -14.31
N PRO A 264 11.10 -0.97 -14.36
CA PRO A 264 11.87 -1.73 -15.37
C PRO A 264 11.71 -3.25 -15.24
N LEU A 265 11.39 -3.76 -14.06
CA LEU A 265 11.13 -5.18 -13.85
C LEU A 265 9.80 -5.60 -14.47
N PHE A 266 8.78 -4.74 -14.40
CA PHE A 266 7.53 -4.98 -15.11
C PHE A 266 7.76 -5.03 -16.63
N GLU A 267 8.51 -4.10 -17.20
CA GLU A 267 8.88 -4.09 -18.62
C GLU A 267 9.66 -5.36 -19.03
N LYS A 268 10.68 -5.74 -18.26
CA LYS A 268 11.46 -6.96 -18.44
C LYS A 268 10.58 -8.21 -18.51
N HIS A 269 9.50 -8.24 -17.76
CA HIS A 269 8.54 -9.34 -17.74
C HIS A 269 7.33 -9.12 -18.65
N HIS A 270 7.46 -8.23 -19.65
CA HIS A 270 6.50 -7.98 -20.73
C HIS A 270 5.19 -7.30 -20.32
N PHE A 271 5.19 -6.56 -19.23
CA PHE A 271 4.13 -5.62 -18.91
C PHE A 271 4.44 -4.24 -19.50
N THR A 272 3.42 -3.41 -19.68
CA THR A 272 3.60 -1.99 -20.04
C THR A 272 3.60 -1.17 -18.75
N PRO A 273 4.74 -0.65 -18.29
CA PRO A 273 4.79 0.13 -17.06
C PRO A 273 3.94 1.41 -17.15
N ILE A 274 3.38 1.81 -16.00
CA ILE A 274 2.84 3.16 -15.81
C ILE A 274 3.91 3.95 -15.09
N GLN A 275 4.19 5.15 -15.58
CA GLN A 275 5.20 6.00 -14.99
C GLN A 275 4.76 6.43 -13.58
N GLY A 276 5.53 6.02 -12.58
CA GLY A 276 5.43 6.48 -11.20
C GLY A 276 6.41 7.60 -10.90
N ASP A 277 6.44 8.00 -9.64
CA ASP A 277 7.38 9.01 -9.14
C ASP A 277 8.79 8.43 -8.99
N THR A 278 9.79 9.31 -9.07
CA THR A 278 11.19 8.98 -8.75
C THR A 278 11.29 8.43 -7.32
N TRP A 279 12.10 7.38 -7.16
CA TRP A 279 12.26 6.72 -5.87
C TRP A 279 12.93 7.63 -4.84
N VAL A 280 12.25 7.83 -3.72
CA VAL A 280 12.78 8.46 -2.51
C VAL A 280 12.28 7.67 -1.31
N LEU A 281 13.18 7.28 -0.40
CA LEU A 281 12.81 6.50 0.80
C LEU A 281 11.90 7.31 1.74
N GLU A 282 12.23 8.59 1.95
CA GLU A 282 11.47 9.54 2.77
C GLU A 282 11.16 10.79 1.93
N PRO A 283 10.04 10.80 1.20
CA PRO A 283 9.66 11.97 0.40
C PRO A 283 9.34 13.16 1.30
N GLU A 284 9.65 14.34 0.78
CA GLU A 284 9.40 15.61 1.45
C GLU A 284 8.13 16.26 0.90
N ILE A 285 7.29 16.79 1.79
CA ILE A 285 6.09 17.55 1.46
C ILE A 285 6.24 18.95 2.05
N VAL A 286 6.11 19.96 1.22
CA VAL A 286 6.10 21.37 1.63
C VAL A 286 4.65 21.82 1.86
N PHE A 287 4.32 22.11 3.12
CA PHE A 287 2.97 22.48 3.55
C PHE A 287 2.91 23.91 4.05
N TYR A 288 2.19 24.78 3.35
CA TYR A 288 1.90 26.15 3.79
C TYR A 288 0.52 26.19 4.45
N CYS A 289 0.44 26.80 5.62
CA CYS A 289 -0.77 26.76 6.41
C CYS A 289 -1.04 28.12 7.09
N GLY A 290 -2.27 28.57 7.03
CA GLY A 290 -2.72 29.72 7.80
C GLY A 290 -2.42 29.55 9.29
N GLY A 291 -1.77 30.54 9.92
CA GLY A 291 -1.23 30.45 11.27
C GLY A 291 -2.24 30.05 12.35
N VAL A 292 -3.51 30.41 12.16
CA VAL A 292 -4.61 30.07 13.09
C VAL A 292 -4.91 28.56 13.15
N ASN A 293 -4.53 27.82 12.13
CA ASN A 293 -4.77 26.39 12.02
C ASN A 293 -3.65 25.54 12.67
N ARG A 294 -2.53 26.13 13.08
CA ARG A 294 -1.34 25.44 13.59
C ARG A 294 -1.65 24.34 14.59
N GLU A 295 -2.34 24.67 15.66
CA GLU A 295 -2.66 23.73 16.73
C GLU A 295 -3.64 22.64 16.27
N ALA A 296 -4.57 23.02 15.40
CA ALA A 296 -5.56 22.07 14.86
C ALA A 296 -4.94 20.97 13.99
N VAL A 297 -3.89 21.30 13.21
CA VAL A 297 -3.27 20.35 12.28
C VAL A 297 -2.08 19.59 12.87
N ALA A 298 -1.47 20.07 13.96
CA ALA A 298 -0.22 19.54 14.49
C ALA A 298 -0.24 18.02 14.73
N VAL A 299 -1.29 17.50 15.37
CA VAL A 299 -1.42 16.07 15.66
C VAL A 299 -1.65 15.26 14.39
N ALA A 300 -2.46 15.79 13.46
CA ALA A 300 -2.74 15.13 12.19
C ALA A 300 -1.48 15.02 11.31
N LEU A 301 -0.70 16.11 11.21
CA LEU A 301 0.57 16.12 10.47
C LEU A 301 1.57 15.12 11.02
N LYS A 302 1.73 15.07 12.35
CA LYS A 302 2.61 14.10 12.99
C LYS A 302 2.20 12.67 12.66
N ARG A 303 0.92 12.32 12.83
CA ARG A 303 0.40 10.98 12.53
C ARG A 303 0.55 10.62 11.05
N PHE A 304 0.36 11.61 10.18
CA PHE A 304 0.54 11.42 8.74
C PHE A 304 2.00 11.09 8.41
N GLN A 305 2.97 11.89 8.92
CA GLN A 305 4.40 11.63 8.72
C GLN A 305 4.81 10.22 9.19
N GLU A 306 4.36 9.83 10.40
CA GLU A 306 4.65 8.52 10.97
C GLU A 306 4.07 7.38 10.13
N ARG A 307 2.85 7.55 9.63
CA ARG A 307 2.16 6.53 8.80
C ARG A 307 2.74 6.43 7.39
N GLU A 308 2.94 7.56 6.72
CA GLU A 308 3.36 7.60 5.31
C GLU A 308 4.88 7.47 5.14
N GLY A 309 5.66 7.67 6.22
CA GLY A 309 7.12 7.65 6.16
C GLY A 309 7.68 8.81 5.32
N CYS A 310 7.07 9.99 5.43
CA CYS A 310 7.47 11.22 4.74
C CYS A 310 7.88 12.30 5.74
N LEU A 311 8.55 13.34 5.25
CA LEU A 311 8.89 14.54 6.02
C LEU A 311 7.99 15.69 5.57
N ILE A 312 7.28 16.35 6.51
CA ILE A 312 6.47 17.53 6.19
C ILE A 312 7.19 18.79 6.67
N LYS A 313 7.62 19.64 5.73
CA LYS A 313 8.14 20.97 6.01
C LYS A 313 6.99 21.97 6.05
N THR A 314 6.64 22.42 7.24
CA THR A 314 5.47 23.28 7.44
C THR A 314 5.88 24.74 7.60
N GLN A 315 5.22 25.64 6.87
CA GLN A 315 5.31 27.09 7.07
C GLN A 315 3.96 27.63 7.53
N PHE A 316 3.95 28.29 8.68
CA PHE A 316 2.76 28.95 9.24
C PHE A 316 2.90 30.48 9.15
N ALA A 317 1.94 31.12 8.48
CA ALA A 317 1.89 32.58 8.36
C ALA A 317 0.46 33.08 8.19
N GLY A 318 0.23 34.37 8.10
CA GLY A 318 -1.05 34.92 7.66
C GLY A 318 -1.36 34.49 6.22
N CYS A 319 -2.63 34.17 5.93
CA CYS A 319 -3.02 33.66 4.61
C CYS A 319 -2.68 34.64 3.49
N GLY A 320 -2.87 35.95 3.71
CA GLY A 320 -2.46 36.97 2.74
C GLY A 320 -0.95 37.02 2.47
N THR A 321 -0.14 36.81 3.51
CA THR A 321 1.32 36.72 3.36
C THR A 321 1.72 35.50 2.51
N ILE A 322 1.11 34.36 2.75
CA ILE A 322 1.37 33.13 1.98
C ILE A 322 0.96 33.33 0.52
N VAL A 323 -0.25 33.86 0.27
CA VAL A 323 -0.73 34.17 -1.07
C VAL A 323 0.24 35.13 -1.82
N GLY A 324 0.68 36.20 -1.18
CA GLY A 324 1.67 37.13 -1.76
C GLY A 324 2.98 36.45 -2.10
N SER A 325 3.44 35.50 -1.25
CA SER A 325 4.65 34.71 -1.50
C SER A 325 4.50 33.75 -2.69
N ILE A 326 3.36 33.11 -2.83
CA ILE A 326 3.04 32.20 -3.94
C ILE A 326 3.00 33.04 -5.25
N GLN A 327 2.24 34.12 -5.27
CA GLN A 327 2.07 34.97 -6.45
C GLN A 327 3.36 35.67 -6.92
N SER A 328 4.25 36.00 -5.98
CA SER A 328 5.53 36.66 -6.32
C SER A 328 6.58 35.68 -6.85
N GLY A 329 6.39 34.36 -6.70
CA GLY A 329 7.37 33.38 -7.08
C GLY A 329 8.68 33.42 -6.26
N GLN A 330 8.70 34.11 -5.13
CA GLN A 330 9.90 34.30 -4.31
C GLN A 330 10.30 33.03 -3.53
N PHE A 331 9.38 32.10 -3.35
CA PHE A 331 9.58 30.83 -2.65
C PHE A 331 9.19 29.66 -3.54
N ASN A 332 9.69 28.48 -3.22
CA ASN A 332 9.24 27.25 -3.87
C ASN A 332 7.73 27.09 -3.65
N MET A 333 7.02 26.70 -4.71
CA MET A 333 5.60 26.34 -4.59
C MET A 333 5.43 25.24 -3.53
N PRO A 334 4.47 25.39 -2.62
CA PRO A 334 4.13 24.30 -1.70
C PRO A 334 3.36 23.21 -2.43
N ASP A 335 3.53 21.96 -1.96
CA ASP A 335 2.74 20.83 -2.42
C ASP A 335 1.31 20.90 -1.90
N LEU A 336 1.12 21.52 -0.73
CA LEU A 336 -0.18 21.68 -0.09
C LEU A 336 -0.31 23.06 0.55
N PHE A 337 -1.44 23.71 0.32
CA PHE A 337 -1.79 24.98 0.97
C PHE A 337 -3.14 24.88 1.70
N MET A 338 -3.15 25.15 3.01
CA MET A 338 -4.37 25.22 3.83
C MET A 338 -4.64 26.67 4.27
N THR A 339 -5.72 27.22 3.77
CA THR A 339 -6.15 28.61 4.09
C THR A 339 -7.03 28.62 5.36
N CYS A 340 -7.13 29.78 5.96
CA CYS A 340 -8.07 30.04 7.04
C CYS A 340 -9.44 30.54 6.53
N ASP A 341 -9.53 30.94 5.27
CA ASP A 341 -10.75 31.37 4.60
C ASP A 341 -10.69 31.00 3.11
N VAL A 342 -11.80 30.57 2.54
CA VAL A 342 -11.89 30.11 1.13
C VAL A 342 -11.58 31.22 0.12
N SER A 343 -11.71 32.49 0.49
CA SER A 343 -11.37 33.61 -0.39
C SER A 343 -9.89 33.64 -0.77
N TYR A 344 -8.99 33.21 0.10
CA TYR A 344 -7.56 33.11 -0.21
C TYR A 344 -7.26 31.99 -1.22
N MET A 345 -8.04 30.90 -1.20
CA MET A 345 -7.90 29.84 -2.20
C MET A 345 -8.25 30.36 -3.61
N ALA A 346 -9.27 31.18 -3.74
CA ALA A 346 -9.65 31.77 -5.00
C ALA A 346 -8.54 32.66 -5.62
N MET A 347 -7.64 33.22 -4.79
CA MET A 347 -6.52 34.06 -5.25
C MET A 347 -5.36 33.25 -5.85
N VAL A 348 -5.26 31.96 -5.55
CA VAL A 348 -4.20 31.05 -6.00
C VAL A 348 -4.74 29.83 -6.75
N GLN A 349 -6.00 29.86 -7.14
CA GLN A 349 -6.66 28.75 -7.82
C GLN A 349 -5.98 28.26 -9.11
N PRO A 350 -5.31 29.10 -9.93
CA PRO A 350 -4.59 28.61 -11.10
C PRO A 350 -3.44 27.66 -10.77
N GLU A 351 -2.84 27.80 -9.57
CA GLU A 351 -1.68 27.04 -9.11
C GLU A 351 -2.06 25.76 -8.35
N PHE A 352 -3.31 25.67 -7.87
CA PHE A 352 -3.78 24.52 -7.10
C PHE A 352 -5.02 23.91 -7.73
N THR A 353 -5.07 22.56 -7.70
CA THR A 353 -6.20 21.75 -8.14
C THR A 353 -6.90 21.13 -6.94
N GLU A 354 -8.14 20.67 -7.11
CA GLU A 354 -8.88 19.85 -6.14
C GLU A 354 -8.98 20.43 -4.72
N PRO A 355 -9.50 21.65 -4.54
CA PRO A 355 -9.70 22.23 -3.22
C PRO A 355 -10.73 21.40 -2.43
N SER A 356 -10.44 21.19 -1.14
CA SER A 356 -11.33 20.47 -0.22
C SER A 356 -11.59 21.28 1.03
N ASP A 357 -12.86 21.35 1.44
CA ASP A 357 -13.24 21.95 2.73
C ASP A 357 -12.86 21.03 3.89
N VAL A 358 -12.03 21.54 4.80
CA VAL A 358 -11.56 20.78 5.97
C VAL A 358 -12.40 21.05 7.20
N SER A 359 -12.72 22.32 7.47
CA SER A 359 -13.50 22.74 8.64
C SER A 359 -14.15 24.10 8.40
N SER A 360 -15.09 24.46 9.26
CA SER A 360 -15.69 25.79 9.31
C SER A 360 -15.51 26.43 10.68
N THR A 361 -15.31 27.73 10.72
CA THR A 361 -15.20 28.51 11.95
C THR A 361 -16.03 29.79 11.86
N ARG A 362 -16.26 30.40 13.00
CA ARG A 362 -16.98 31.68 13.07
C ARG A 362 -16.10 32.75 13.66
N VAL A 363 -16.20 33.95 13.12
CA VAL A 363 -15.60 35.13 13.75
C VAL A 363 -16.38 35.42 15.05
N CYS A 364 -15.67 35.65 16.12
CA CYS A 364 -16.26 35.98 17.42
C CYS A 364 -15.56 37.19 18.07
N MET A 365 -16.29 37.90 18.90
CA MET A 365 -15.73 38.96 19.71
C MET A 365 -15.17 38.35 21.01
N LEU A 366 -13.89 38.56 21.27
CA LEU A 366 -13.26 38.18 22.53
C LEU A 366 -13.28 39.39 23.48
N VAL A 367 -13.82 39.17 24.66
CA VAL A 367 -13.88 40.20 25.71
C VAL A 367 -13.12 39.70 26.95
N ARG A 368 -12.70 40.65 27.80
CA ARG A 368 -12.07 40.33 29.09
C ARG A 368 -12.98 39.43 29.92
N LYS A 369 -12.41 38.48 30.68
CA LYS A 369 -13.15 37.59 31.56
C LYS A 369 -14.15 38.35 32.45
N GLY A 370 -15.39 37.86 32.48
CA GLY A 370 -16.50 38.52 33.18
C GLY A 370 -17.14 39.66 32.41
N ASN A 371 -16.68 40.00 31.20
CA ASN A 371 -17.24 41.05 30.36
C ASN A 371 -17.53 42.36 31.07
N PRO A 372 -16.55 43.00 31.75
CA PRO A 372 -16.77 44.14 32.64
C PRO A 372 -17.35 45.38 31.95
N LYS A 373 -17.27 45.43 30.60
CA LYS A 373 -17.86 46.54 29.81
C LYS A 373 -19.20 46.18 29.16
N ASN A 374 -19.75 44.98 29.52
CA ASN A 374 -21.02 44.47 29.00
C ASN A 374 -21.17 44.60 27.47
N ILE A 375 -20.20 44.07 26.75
CA ILE A 375 -20.18 44.04 25.25
C ILE A 375 -20.90 42.78 24.80
N GLN A 376 -22.06 42.93 24.14
CA GLN A 376 -22.90 41.81 23.69
C GLN A 376 -23.12 41.83 22.18
N THR A 377 -23.03 43.00 21.54
CA THR A 377 -23.28 43.19 20.11
C THR A 377 -22.16 44.00 19.46
N LEU A 378 -22.07 43.98 18.12
CA LEU A 378 -21.16 44.84 17.38
C LEU A 378 -21.37 46.34 17.66
N ASN A 379 -22.61 46.78 17.91
CA ASN A 379 -22.92 48.15 18.24
C ASN A 379 -22.28 48.59 19.54
N ASP A 380 -22.06 47.68 20.47
CA ASP A 380 -21.40 48.00 21.73
C ASP A 380 -19.93 48.40 21.56
N LEU A 381 -19.31 47.98 20.45
CA LEU A 381 -17.93 48.34 20.13
C LEU A 381 -17.80 49.83 19.77
N ALA A 382 -18.89 50.47 19.32
CA ALA A 382 -18.88 51.88 18.94
C ALA A 382 -18.95 52.82 20.14
N ARG A 383 -19.14 52.30 21.37
CA ARG A 383 -19.23 53.13 22.61
C ARG A 383 -17.88 53.80 22.93
N ALA A 384 -17.91 55.02 23.40
CA ALA A 384 -16.71 55.72 23.84
C ALA A 384 -15.93 54.95 24.92
N GLY A 385 -14.63 54.92 24.82
CA GLY A 385 -13.73 54.21 25.75
C GLY A 385 -13.63 52.67 25.56
N ILE A 386 -14.16 52.15 24.45
CA ILE A 386 -13.90 50.77 24.02
C ILE A 386 -12.67 50.79 23.09
N GLY A 387 -11.61 50.06 23.49
CA GLY A 387 -10.48 49.76 22.62
C GLY A 387 -10.75 48.49 21.84
N ILE A 388 -10.62 48.55 20.52
CA ILE A 388 -10.84 47.41 19.64
C ILE A 388 -9.48 47.01 19.06
N GLY A 389 -9.17 45.73 19.19
CA GLY A 389 -8.06 45.08 18.44
C GLY A 389 -8.63 44.21 17.34
N THR A 390 -8.09 44.37 16.14
CA THR A 390 -8.43 43.54 14.98
C THR A 390 -7.16 43.14 14.25
N THR A 391 -7.24 42.07 13.45
CA THR A 391 -6.17 41.69 12.55
C THR A 391 -6.16 42.59 11.32
N ASP A 392 -5.00 42.68 10.65
CA ASP A 392 -4.89 43.38 9.37
C ASP A 392 -5.66 42.58 8.29
N PRO A 393 -6.66 43.16 7.64
CA PRO A 393 -7.48 42.41 6.69
C PRO A 393 -6.73 42.00 5.41
N GLN A 394 -5.52 42.55 5.17
CA GLN A 394 -4.69 42.17 4.01
C GLN A 394 -3.69 41.10 4.31
N MET A 395 -3.32 40.92 5.59
CA MET A 395 -2.24 40.04 6.01
C MET A 395 -2.71 38.76 6.71
N SER A 396 -3.95 38.76 7.20
CA SER A 396 -4.45 37.64 8.04
C SER A 396 -5.80 37.09 7.59
#